data_a4cd7c9a3299d995f528a45c5a58ad03
#
_entry.id   a4cd7c9a3299d995f528a45c5a58ad03
#
_cell.length_a   1.000
_cell.length_b   1.000
_cell.length_c   1.000
_cell.angle_alpha   90.00
_cell.angle_beta   90.00
_cell.angle_gamma   90.00
#
_symmetry.space_group_name_H-M   'P 1'
#
loop_
_entity.id
_entity.type
_entity.pdbx_description
1 polymer ?
#
loop_
_entity_poly.entity_id
_entity_poly.type
_entity_poly.pdbx_seq_one_letter_code
_entity_poly.pdbx_strand_id
1 'polypeptide(L)'
;MVISAKLFGLVEGMPQNLSKEKSLLLPPEHAGEEAQALLRQLMAIYDVKTLVAFLLAVGDRHWSPAILKRVATVERAANRITAKEYARLATLLPPPPAHHPHYAFRFVDLFAGIGGIRSGFEAIRGQCVFTSEWNKHAVRTYKANWYCDPNQHRFNEDIRDITLSHRPDVSDEQAAQHIRDTIPPHDVLLAGFPCQPFSLAGVSKKNALGRAHGFACETQGTLFFDVVRIIAARRPAIFVLENVKNLKSHDKGRTFRIIMQTLDELGYEVSDADHSGADDPKVIDGRHFLPQHRERIVLVGFRRDLQLHDGFTLRDISKFYPTARPTFGDLLEPTVDAKFILTPVLWKYLYHYARKHQALGNGFGYGLVDPRNPQSVARTLSARYYKDGAEILVDRGWDRPLGEQHFDDTQNQLRRPRR
;
A
#
# COMPACT_ATOMS: atom_id res chain seq x y z
N MET A 1 12.71 -4.93 0.72
CA MET A 1 13.71 -4.27 -0.12
C MET A 1 13.86 -2.79 0.21
N VAL A 2 12.81 -1.97 0.22
CA VAL A 2 12.85 -0.52 0.56
C VAL A 2 13.43 -0.24 1.96
N ILE A 3 13.12 -1.07 2.95
CA ILE A 3 13.65 -0.94 4.33
C ILE A 3 15.16 -1.16 4.38
N SER A 4 15.68 -2.12 3.60
CA SER A 4 17.14 -2.41 3.54
C SER A 4 17.90 -1.30 2.80
N ALA A 5 17.35 -0.78 1.69
CA ALA A 5 17.98 0.31 0.93
C ALA A 5 18.09 1.60 1.73
N LYS A 6 17.06 1.93 2.55
CA LYS A 6 17.08 3.10 3.43
C LYS A 6 18.16 3.01 4.52
N LEU A 7 18.40 1.81 5.05
CA LEU A 7 19.47 1.56 6.02
C LEU A 7 20.87 1.64 5.41
N PHE A 8 21.07 1.07 4.21
CA PHE A 8 22.37 1.11 3.53
C PHE A 8 22.68 2.49 2.95
N GLY A 9 21.73 3.16 2.32
CA GLY A 9 21.92 4.52 1.78
C GLY A 9 22.19 5.57 2.85
N LEU A 10 21.66 5.41 4.08
CA LEU A 10 21.98 6.29 5.21
C LEU A 10 23.40 6.08 5.75
N VAL A 11 23.99 4.91 5.57
CA VAL A 11 25.37 4.62 6.00
C VAL A 11 26.39 5.14 4.98
N GLU A 12 26.08 5.05 3.67
CA GLU A 12 27.01 5.48 2.60
C GLU A 12 26.96 6.98 2.26
N GLY A 13 25.82 7.64 2.49
CA GLY A 13 25.61 9.05 2.10
C GLY A 13 25.86 10.11 3.18
N MET A 14 26.43 9.75 4.34
CA MET A 14 26.62 10.71 5.43
C MET A 14 27.94 11.50 5.30
N PRO A 15 27.89 12.86 5.33
CA PRO A 15 29.08 13.65 5.41
C PRO A 15 29.84 13.33 6.71
N GLN A 16 31.15 13.03 6.58
CA GLN A 16 32.04 12.73 7.71
C GLN A 16 32.27 13.90 8.68
N ASN A 17 31.61 15.04 8.47
CA ASN A 17 31.87 16.29 9.20
C ASN A 17 30.91 16.60 10.35
N LEU A 18 30.21 15.61 10.93
CA LEU A 18 29.35 15.80 12.13
C LEU A 18 30.13 15.74 13.47
N SER A 19 31.47 15.83 13.44
CA SER A 19 32.31 15.70 14.64
C SER A 19 32.36 16.96 15.51
N LYS A 20 31.69 18.05 15.20
CA LYS A 20 31.75 19.32 15.95
C LYS A 20 30.41 19.93 16.41
N GLU A 21 29.28 19.28 16.21
CA GLU A 21 28.08 19.76 16.86
C GLU A 21 28.04 19.29 18.30
N LYS A 22 28.05 20.26 19.22
CA LYS A 22 27.90 20.08 20.66
C LYS A 22 26.68 19.18 20.92
N SER A 23 26.92 18.09 21.65
CA SER A 23 25.90 17.22 22.24
C SER A 23 24.75 18.06 22.79
N LEU A 24 23.64 18.15 22.06
CA LEU A 24 22.36 18.47 22.64
C LEU A 24 21.96 17.25 23.48
N LEU A 25 22.33 17.30 24.74
CA LEU A 25 21.84 16.38 25.76
C LEU A 25 20.34 16.61 25.87
N LEU A 26 19.53 15.59 25.62
CA LEU A 26 18.13 15.57 26.06
C LEU A 26 18.12 15.92 27.55
N PRO A 27 17.13 16.68 28.04
CA PRO A 27 17.00 16.95 29.47
C PRO A 27 16.99 15.63 30.23
N PRO A 28 17.76 15.46 31.31
CA PRO A 28 17.95 14.18 31.97
C PRO A 28 16.68 13.54 32.53
N GLU A 29 15.60 14.29 32.69
CA GLU A 29 14.36 13.81 33.29
C GLU A 29 13.43 13.02 32.39
N HIS A 30 13.54 13.20 31.05
CA HIS A 30 12.67 12.50 30.08
C HIS A 30 13.45 11.65 29.04
N ALA A 31 14.77 11.73 29.02
CA ALA A 31 15.61 11.05 28.05
C ALA A 31 15.39 9.52 27.98
N GLY A 32 15.09 8.91 29.11
CA GLY A 32 14.85 7.46 29.20
C GLY A 32 13.53 7.03 28.57
N GLU A 33 12.45 7.72 28.83
CA GLU A 33 11.12 7.40 28.31
C GLU A 33 11.02 7.65 26.81
N GLU A 34 11.56 8.77 26.34
CA GLU A 34 11.60 9.10 24.90
C GLU A 34 12.44 8.09 24.12
N ALA A 35 13.60 7.69 24.66
CA ALA A 35 14.43 6.67 24.03
C ALA A 35 13.73 5.30 23.98
N GLN A 36 12.97 4.93 24.99
CA GLN A 36 12.17 3.71 24.99
C GLN A 36 11.02 3.78 23.99
N ALA A 37 10.32 4.92 23.92
CA ALA A 37 9.24 5.14 22.97
C ALA A 37 9.76 5.02 21.54
N LEU A 38 10.89 5.67 21.22
CA LEU A 38 11.56 5.58 19.92
C LEU A 38 11.95 4.13 19.60
N LEU A 39 12.58 3.41 20.53
CA LEU A 39 12.96 2.02 20.30
C LEU A 39 11.77 1.10 20.08
N ARG A 40 10.69 1.25 20.86
CA ARG A 40 9.47 0.48 20.65
C ARG A 40 8.87 0.74 19.27
N GLN A 41 8.85 1.99 18.85
CA GLN A 41 8.38 2.37 17.50
C GLN A 41 9.26 1.76 16.41
N LEU A 42 10.59 1.83 16.54
CA LEU A 42 11.52 1.25 15.57
C LEU A 42 11.46 -0.28 15.55
N MET A 43 11.30 -0.94 16.70
CA MET A 43 11.14 -2.41 16.77
C MET A 43 9.82 -2.90 16.17
N ALA A 44 8.80 -2.06 16.09
CA ALA A 44 7.57 -2.38 15.34
C ALA A 44 7.78 -2.33 13.81
N ILE A 45 8.82 -1.64 13.33
CA ILE A 45 9.15 -1.45 11.91
C ILE A 45 10.27 -2.41 11.49
N TYR A 46 11.38 -2.42 12.22
CA TYR A 46 12.60 -3.13 11.89
C TYR A 46 12.80 -4.34 12.81
N ASP A 47 13.43 -5.38 12.31
CA ASP A 47 13.83 -6.47 13.19
C ASP A 47 15.03 -6.06 14.09
N VAL A 48 15.12 -6.73 15.23
CA VAL A 48 16.11 -6.39 16.28
C VAL A 48 17.55 -6.53 15.78
N LYS A 49 17.83 -7.51 14.89
CA LYS A 49 19.18 -7.71 14.35
C LYS A 49 19.59 -6.56 13.44
N THR A 50 18.66 -6.07 12.62
CA THR A 50 18.85 -4.90 11.75
C THR A 50 19.15 -3.63 12.56
N LEU A 51 18.40 -3.38 13.63
CA LEU A 51 18.66 -2.23 14.52
C LEU A 51 20.02 -2.33 15.23
N VAL A 52 20.38 -3.53 15.68
CA VAL A 52 21.70 -3.78 16.27
C VAL A 52 22.82 -3.53 15.27
N ALA A 53 22.69 -4.05 14.04
CA ALA A 53 23.66 -3.81 12.98
C ALA A 53 23.83 -2.31 12.67
N PHE A 54 22.72 -1.57 12.63
CA PHE A 54 22.73 -0.11 12.45
C PHE A 54 23.47 0.61 13.60
N LEU A 55 23.19 0.26 14.86
CA LEU A 55 23.84 0.84 16.02
C LEU A 55 25.35 0.51 16.07
N LEU A 56 25.74 -0.71 15.71
CA LEU A 56 27.15 -1.09 15.63
C LEU A 56 27.92 -0.33 14.53
N ALA A 57 27.24 0.01 13.44
CA ALA A 57 27.86 0.79 12.35
C ALA A 57 28.07 2.27 12.70
N VAL A 58 27.33 2.83 13.65
CA VAL A 58 27.32 4.26 13.99
C VAL A 58 27.76 4.59 15.41
N GLY A 59 27.94 3.58 16.26
CA GLY A 59 28.23 3.73 17.68
C GLY A 59 29.57 3.13 18.10
N ASP A 60 30.10 3.62 19.24
CA ASP A 60 31.34 3.17 19.85
C ASP A 60 31.13 2.07 20.90
N ARG A 61 29.92 1.54 21.00
CA ARG A 61 29.50 0.58 22.04
C ARG A 61 29.16 -0.78 21.48
N HIS A 62 29.29 -1.79 22.31
CA HIS A 62 28.82 -3.13 21.97
C HIS A 62 27.29 -3.21 22.18
N TRP A 63 26.56 -3.44 21.07
CA TRP A 63 25.11 -3.72 21.07
C TRP A 63 24.85 -5.18 20.74
N SER A 64 23.87 -5.77 21.42
CA SER A 64 23.36 -7.11 21.13
C SER A 64 21.83 -7.11 21.14
N PRO A 65 21.18 -8.11 20.50
CA PRO A 65 19.73 -8.23 20.53
C PRO A 65 19.14 -8.25 21.97
N ALA A 66 19.84 -8.87 22.90
CA ALA A 66 19.41 -8.94 24.31
C ALA A 66 19.48 -7.56 24.99
N ILE A 67 20.58 -6.84 24.77
CA ILE A 67 20.77 -5.48 25.32
C ILE A 67 19.70 -4.54 24.75
N LEU A 68 19.48 -4.53 23.42
CA LEU A 68 18.50 -3.67 22.78
C LEU A 68 17.07 -3.91 23.30
N LYS A 69 16.66 -5.19 23.41
CA LYS A 69 15.36 -5.54 23.99
C LYS A 69 15.22 -5.06 25.43
N ARG A 70 16.27 -5.25 26.25
CA ARG A 70 16.26 -4.80 27.63
C ARG A 70 16.14 -3.27 27.74
N VAL A 71 16.84 -2.52 26.91
CA VAL A 71 16.76 -1.05 26.88
C VAL A 71 15.36 -0.59 26.47
N ALA A 72 14.71 -1.28 25.53
CA ALA A 72 13.36 -0.96 25.07
C ALA A 72 12.25 -1.25 26.11
N THR A 73 12.51 -2.13 27.11
CA THR A 73 11.48 -2.61 28.05
C THR A 73 11.72 -2.21 29.50
N VAL A 74 12.95 -1.95 29.90
CA VAL A 74 13.33 -1.66 31.27
C VAL A 74 13.75 -0.20 31.40
N GLU A 75 12.97 0.59 32.12
CA GLU A 75 13.13 2.03 32.28
C GLU A 75 14.54 2.45 32.73
N ARG A 76 15.09 1.84 33.75
CA ARG A 76 16.46 2.10 34.23
C ARG A 76 17.56 1.76 33.20
N ALA A 77 17.25 0.97 32.19
CA ALA A 77 18.20 0.64 31.13
C ALA A 77 18.14 1.63 29.96
N ALA A 78 17.08 2.41 29.84
CA ALA A 78 16.88 3.39 28.77
C ALA A 78 17.93 4.51 28.78
N ASN A 79 18.42 4.91 29.96
CA ASN A 79 19.49 5.89 30.12
C ASN A 79 20.85 5.45 29.50
N ARG A 80 20.91 4.24 28.94
CA ARG A 80 22.10 3.76 28.21
C ARG A 80 22.17 4.25 26.79
N ILE A 81 21.09 4.79 26.19
CA ILE A 81 21.15 5.37 24.86
C ILE A 81 21.76 6.77 24.99
N THR A 82 22.84 6.99 24.26
CA THR A 82 23.45 8.31 24.16
C THR A 82 22.61 9.22 23.26
N ALA A 83 22.73 10.53 23.42
CA ALA A 83 22.11 11.52 22.55
C ALA A 83 22.48 11.30 21.07
N LYS A 84 23.73 10.92 20.78
CA LYS A 84 24.22 10.59 19.44
C LYS A 84 23.50 9.35 18.87
N GLU A 85 23.36 8.29 19.66
CA GLU A 85 22.64 7.07 19.26
C GLU A 85 21.15 7.34 19.07
N TYR A 86 20.54 8.11 19.95
CA TYR A 86 19.14 8.55 19.84
C TYR A 86 18.90 9.33 18.53
N ALA A 87 19.69 10.36 18.28
CA ALA A 87 19.58 11.17 17.06
C ALA A 87 19.72 10.30 15.78
N ARG A 88 20.64 9.33 15.82
CA ARG A 88 20.83 8.38 14.70
C ARG A 88 19.63 7.44 14.55
N LEU A 89 19.13 6.88 15.62
CA LEU A 89 17.94 6.02 15.59
C LEU A 89 16.71 6.79 15.07
N ALA A 90 16.55 8.05 15.46
CA ALA A 90 15.45 8.90 15.00
C ALA A 90 15.46 9.11 13.47
N THR A 91 16.64 9.08 12.81
CA THR A 91 16.70 9.19 11.34
C THR A 91 16.10 7.99 10.60
N LEU A 92 15.87 6.87 11.29
CA LEU A 92 15.19 5.71 10.72
C LEU A 92 13.68 5.89 10.59
N LEU A 93 13.10 6.87 11.29
CA LEU A 93 11.69 7.24 11.14
C LEU A 93 11.51 8.22 9.96
N PRO A 94 10.36 8.18 9.28
CA PRO A 94 10.06 9.17 8.26
C PRO A 94 9.92 10.56 8.89
N PRO A 95 10.54 11.60 8.30
CA PRO A 95 10.36 12.97 8.77
C PRO A 95 8.94 13.45 8.48
N PRO A 96 8.45 14.49 9.19
CA PRO A 96 7.23 15.17 8.83
C PRO A 96 7.27 15.65 7.38
N PRO A 97 6.15 15.67 6.64
CA PRO A 97 6.11 16.20 5.29
C PRO A 97 6.43 17.70 5.27
N ALA A 98 6.96 18.20 4.17
CA ALA A 98 7.44 19.58 4.05
C ALA A 98 6.39 20.66 4.40
N HIS A 99 5.10 20.35 4.25
CA HIS A 99 3.98 21.24 4.59
C HIS A 99 3.47 21.14 6.04
N HIS A 100 4.07 20.27 6.85
CA HIS A 100 3.73 20.14 8.28
C HIS A 100 4.08 21.46 9.02
N PRO A 101 3.24 21.99 9.94
CA PRO A 101 1.90 21.50 10.32
C PRO A 101 0.74 22.10 9.50
N HIS A 102 1.00 22.71 8.35
CA HIS A 102 0.02 23.45 7.55
C HIS A 102 -0.68 22.56 6.52
N TYR A 103 -1.67 21.82 6.97
CA TYR A 103 -2.48 20.94 6.15
C TYR A 103 -3.71 21.64 5.57
N ALA A 104 -4.13 21.22 4.38
CA ALA A 104 -5.32 21.77 3.71
C ALA A 104 -6.60 21.02 4.09
N PHE A 105 -6.50 19.71 4.35
CA PHE A 105 -7.62 18.85 4.73
C PHE A 105 -7.09 17.60 5.47
N ARG A 106 -8.02 16.86 6.09
CA ARG A 106 -7.75 15.60 6.78
C ARG A 106 -8.29 14.42 6.01
N PHE A 107 -7.54 13.31 6.01
CA PHE A 107 -8.03 12.07 5.40
C PHE A 107 -7.70 10.84 6.26
N VAL A 108 -8.45 9.77 5.97
CA VAL A 108 -8.19 8.43 6.50
C VAL A 108 -7.79 7.50 5.36
N ASP A 109 -6.94 6.51 5.65
CA ASP A 109 -6.39 5.56 4.67
C ASP A 109 -6.70 4.13 5.13
N LEU A 110 -7.74 3.52 4.54
CA LEU A 110 -8.23 2.20 4.89
C LEU A 110 -7.72 1.17 3.89
N PHE A 111 -7.34 -0.03 4.39
CA PHE A 111 -6.67 -1.05 3.60
C PHE A 111 -5.43 -0.50 2.90
N ALA A 112 -4.68 0.28 3.68
CA ALA A 112 -3.66 1.21 3.20
C ALA A 112 -2.49 0.54 2.46
N GLY A 113 -2.28 -0.77 2.64
CA GLY A 113 -1.15 -1.47 2.07
C GLY A 113 0.17 -0.82 2.49
N ILE A 114 0.94 -0.34 1.53
CA ILE A 114 2.19 0.40 1.77
C ILE A 114 2.02 1.92 1.61
N GLY A 115 0.79 2.42 1.51
CA GLY A 115 0.48 3.84 1.42
C GLY A 115 0.47 4.42 -0.01
N GLY A 116 0.14 3.59 -1.02
CA GLY A 116 0.14 4.05 -2.41
C GLY A 116 -0.87 5.18 -2.68
N ILE A 117 -2.09 5.07 -2.16
CA ILE A 117 -3.11 6.12 -2.31
C ILE A 117 -2.75 7.34 -1.46
N ARG A 118 -2.29 7.12 -0.22
CA ARG A 118 -1.83 8.18 0.68
C ARG A 118 -0.83 9.12 0.01
N SER A 119 0.11 8.61 -0.78
CA SER A 119 1.15 9.43 -1.40
C SER A 119 0.58 10.57 -2.25
N GLY A 120 -0.50 10.32 -3.00
CA GLY A 120 -1.17 11.35 -3.80
C GLY A 120 -1.85 12.41 -2.94
N PHE A 121 -2.47 12.01 -1.84
CA PHE A 121 -3.20 12.93 -0.96
C PHE A 121 -2.27 13.73 -0.05
N GLU A 122 -1.15 13.17 0.40
CA GLU A 122 -0.11 13.97 1.07
C GLU A 122 0.54 14.99 0.13
N ALA A 123 0.76 14.64 -1.14
CA ALA A 123 1.35 15.58 -2.11
C ALA A 123 0.53 16.86 -2.31
N ILE A 124 -0.79 16.79 -2.11
CA ILE A 124 -1.69 17.95 -2.15
C ILE A 124 -2.03 18.51 -0.77
N ARG A 125 -1.15 18.31 0.21
CA ARG A 125 -1.21 18.86 1.57
C ARG A 125 -2.30 18.26 2.47
N GLY A 126 -2.71 17.01 2.20
CA GLY A 126 -3.59 16.27 3.10
C GLY A 126 -2.84 15.78 4.34
N GLN A 127 -3.54 15.74 5.48
CA GLN A 127 -3.08 15.11 6.73
C GLN A 127 -3.74 13.75 6.89
N CYS A 128 -2.96 12.68 6.94
CA CYS A 128 -3.47 11.38 7.34
C CYS A 128 -3.68 11.35 8.86
N VAL A 129 -4.92 11.15 9.31
CA VAL A 129 -5.26 11.12 10.73
C VAL A 129 -5.64 9.73 11.26
N PHE A 130 -5.87 8.78 10.35
CA PHE A 130 -6.16 7.40 10.70
C PHE A 130 -5.73 6.45 9.58
N THR A 131 -5.16 5.31 9.94
CA THR A 131 -4.79 4.25 8.98
C THR A 131 -5.27 2.91 9.49
N SER A 132 -5.81 2.08 8.61
CA SER A 132 -6.09 0.67 8.89
C SER A 132 -5.41 -0.23 7.86
N GLU A 133 -4.56 -1.17 8.35
CA GLU A 133 -3.90 -2.19 7.53
C GLU A 133 -3.53 -3.40 8.39
N TRP A 134 -3.98 -4.59 8.02
CA TRP A 134 -3.81 -5.79 8.82
C TRP A 134 -2.56 -6.61 8.47
N ASN A 135 -2.05 -6.49 7.24
CA ASN A 135 -0.87 -7.23 6.84
C ASN A 135 0.39 -6.67 7.51
N LYS A 136 0.94 -7.41 8.45
CA LYS A 136 2.11 -7.00 9.25
C LYS A 136 3.33 -6.55 8.42
N HIS A 137 3.52 -7.07 7.21
CA HIS A 137 4.62 -6.66 6.33
C HIS A 137 4.30 -5.32 5.66
N ALA A 138 3.06 -5.12 5.23
CA ALA A 138 2.60 -3.84 4.70
C ALA A 138 2.65 -2.76 5.81
N VAL A 139 2.16 -3.07 7.02
CA VAL A 139 2.25 -2.18 8.20
C VAL A 139 3.67 -1.70 8.47
N ARG A 140 4.64 -2.62 8.46
CA ARG A 140 6.06 -2.26 8.66
C ARG A 140 6.56 -1.32 7.57
N THR A 141 6.28 -1.62 6.31
CA THR A 141 6.66 -0.78 5.18
C THR A 141 5.97 0.58 5.26
N TYR A 142 4.69 0.61 5.60
CA TYR A 142 3.94 1.85 5.79
C TYR A 142 4.56 2.74 6.87
N LYS A 143 4.78 2.20 8.06
CA LYS A 143 5.38 2.93 9.19
C LYS A 143 6.83 3.37 8.92
N ALA A 144 7.55 2.68 8.03
CA ALA A 144 8.91 3.07 7.63
C ALA A 144 8.94 4.23 6.61
N ASN A 145 7.86 4.44 5.87
CA ASN A 145 7.82 5.42 4.78
C ASN A 145 6.97 6.65 5.09
N TRP A 146 5.98 6.54 5.98
CA TRP A 146 5.03 7.60 6.23
C TRP A 146 5.13 8.16 7.64
N TYR A 147 5.19 9.48 7.71
CA TYR A 147 5.09 10.17 8.98
C TYR A 147 3.67 9.98 9.56
N CYS A 148 3.61 9.47 10.77
CA CYS A 148 2.38 9.31 11.53
C CYS A 148 2.55 10.13 12.82
N ASP A 149 1.89 11.29 12.88
CA ASP A 149 1.96 12.16 14.06
C ASP A 149 1.46 11.39 15.30
N PRO A 150 2.28 11.18 16.32
CA PRO A 150 1.92 10.37 17.47
C PRO A 150 0.73 10.92 18.27
N ASN A 151 0.45 12.23 18.15
CA ASN A 151 -0.62 12.90 18.87
C ASN A 151 -1.94 12.98 18.07
N GLN A 152 -1.87 12.90 16.75
CA GLN A 152 -3.02 13.13 15.86
C GLN A 152 -3.38 11.94 14.99
N HIS A 153 -2.44 11.04 14.71
CA HIS A 153 -2.67 9.88 13.87
C HIS A 153 -2.95 8.63 14.73
N ARG A 154 -3.99 7.89 14.36
CA ARG A 154 -4.30 6.58 14.95
C ARG A 154 -4.08 5.47 13.93
N PHE A 155 -3.51 4.36 14.37
CA PHE A 155 -3.27 3.18 13.55
C PHE A 155 -4.06 1.99 14.10
N ASN A 156 -4.76 1.28 13.22
CA ASN A 156 -5.52 0.07 13.53
C ASN A 156 -5.11 -1.07 12.58
N GLU A 157 -5.06 -2.29 13.08
CA GLU A 157 -4.71 -3.45 12.25
C GLU A 157 -5.95 -4.08 11.60
N ASP A 158 -6.96 -4.44 12.37
CA ASP A 158 -8.20 -5.05 11.85
C ASP A 158 -9.36 -4.04 11.87
N ILE A 159 -9.83 -3.67 10.68
CA ILE A 159 -10.93 -2.72 10.52
C ILE A 159 -12.20 -3.16 11.24
N ARG A 160 -12.39 -4.48 11.44
CA ARG A 160 -13.56 -5.02 12.11
C ARG A 160 -13.58 -4.70 13.61
N ASP A 161 -12.43 -4.44 14.22
CA ASP A 161 -12.35 -3.98 15.61
C ASP A 161 -12.90 -2.55 15.75
N ILE A 162 -12.88 -1.78 14.65
CA ILE A 162 -13.42 -0.43 14.61
C ILE A 162 -14.91 -0.43 14.27
N THR A 163 -15.32 -1.24 13.31
CA THR A 163 -16.70 -1.28 12.84
C THR A 163 -17.58 -2.20 13.66
N LEU A 164 -16.98 -3.04 14.49
CA LEU A 164 -17.62 -4.10 15.29
C LEU A 164 -18.52 -5.02 14.45
N SER A 165 -18.21 -5.17 13.15
CA SER A 165 -19.02 -5.93 12.20
C SER A 165 -19.08 -7.42 12.50
N HIS A 166 -18.10 -7.94 13.25
CA HIS A 166 -18.04 -9.33 13.72
C HIS A 166 -18.80 -9.57 15.05
N ARG A 167 -19.41 -8.52 15.63
CA ARG A 167 -20.10 -8.56 16.93
C ARG A 167 -21.62 -8.50 16.72
N PRO A 168 -22.32 -9.64 16.69
CA PRO A 168 -23.78 -9.66 16.49
C PRO A 168 -24.56 -9.09 17.67
N ASP A 169 -23.93 -8.98 18.85
CA ASP A 169 -24.48 -8.42 20.08
C ASP A 169 -24.45 -6.88 20.11
N VAL A 170 -23.77 -6.22 19.17
CA VAL A 170 -23.63 -4.76 19.10
C VAL A 170 -24.65 -4.18 18.13
N SER A 171 -25.42 -3.19 18.56
CA SER A 171 -26.36 -2.48 17.69
C SER A 171 -25.64 -1.58 16.69
N ASP A 172 -26.30 -1.24 15.58
CA ASP A 172 -25.75 -0.33 14.58
C ASP A 172 -25.41 1.05 15.19
N GLU A 173 -26.22 1.54 16.15
CA GLU A 173 -25.95 2.82 16.82
C GLU A 173 -24.71 2.75 17.71
N GLN A 174 -24.54 1.67 18.47
CA GLN A 174 -23.34 1.45 19.27
C GLN A 174 -22.08 1.34 18.40
N ALA A 175 -22.18 0.62 17.27
CA ALA A 175 -21.09 0.51 16.31
C ALA A 175 -20.74 1.89 15.68
N ALA A 176 -21.77 2.66 15.30
CA ALA A 176 -21.57 4.01 14.77
C ALA A 176 -20.93 4.95 15.78
N GLN A 177 -21.33 4.87 17.06
CA GLN A 177 -20.71 5.64 18.14
C GLN A 177 -19.25 5.24 18.33
N HIS A 178 -18.96 3.93 18.36
CA HIS A 178 -17.58 3.44 18.49
C HIS A 178 -16.69 3.91 17.34
N ILE A 179 -17.19 3.91 16.10
CA ILE A 179 -16.49 4.46 14.94
C ILE A 179 -16.21 5.97 15.15
N ARG A 180 -17.20 6.74 15.61
CA ARG A 180 -17.01 8.18 15.88
C ARG A 180 -15.96 8.45 16.96
N ASP A 181 -15.88 7.62 17.98
CA ASP A 181 -14.91 7.77 19.07
C ASP A 181 -13.49 7.34 18.66
N THR A 182 -13.38 6.40 17.72
CA THR A 182 -12.11 5.82 17.32
C THR A 182 -11.48 6.50 16.11
N ILE A 183 -12.26 6.75 15.05
CA ILE A 183 -11.76 7.43 13.84
C ILE A 183 -11.94 8.94 14.00
N PRO A 184 -10.88 9.76 13.91
CA PRO A 184 -10.99 11.21 14.00
C PRO A 184 -11.88 11.83 12.88
N PRO A 185 -12.43 13.05 13.08
CA PRO A 185 -13.07 13.80 12.00
C PRO A 185 -12.12 13.99 10.82
N HIS A 186 -12.63 13.77 9.62
CA HIS A 186 -11.87 13.88 8.38
C HIS A 186 -12.76 14.31 7.21
N ASP A 187 -12.15 14.88 6.20
CA ASP A 187 -12.81 15.41 5.00
C ASP A 187 -12.89 14.36 3.90
N VAL A 188 -11.85 13.52 3.79
CA VAL A 188 -11.71 12.52 2.72
C VAL A 188 -11.48 11.13 3.32
N LEU A 189 -12.19 10.13 2.78
CA LEU A 189 -11.97 8.73 3.09
C LEU A 189 -11.36 8.02 1.88
N LEU A 190 -10.21 7.40 2.07
CA LEU A 190 -9.53 6.57 1.08
C LEU A 190 -9.67 5.11 1.45
N ALA A 191 -9.98 4.23 0.48
CA ALA A 191 -10.03 2.80 0.73
C ALA A 191 -9.72 1.98 -0.52
N GLY A 192 -8.60 1.23 -0.49
CA GLY A 192 -8.30 0.17 -1.45
C GLY A 192 -8.82 -1.18 -0.97
N PHE A 193 -10.15 -1.36 -0.89
CA PHE A 193 -10.75 -2.54 -0.27
C PHE A 193 -10.59 -3.80 -1.13
N PRO A 194 -10.41 -5.01 -0.51
CA PRO A 194 -10.22 -6.24 -1.25
C PRO A 194 -11.49 -6.67 -2.01
N CYS A 195 -11.29 -7.25 -3.21
CA CYS A 195 -12.36 -7.85 -4.01
C CYS A 195 -12.76 -9.20 -3.37
N GLN A 196 -13.74 -9.18 -2.49
CA GLN A 196 -14.31 -10.38 -1.88
C GLN A 196 -15.68 -10.68 -2.48
N PRO A 197 -16.08 -11.97 -2.65
CA PRO A 197 -17.42 -12.30 -3.09
C PRO A 197 -18.46 -11.86 -2.06
N PHE A 198 -19.51 -11.20 -2.51
CA PHE A 198 -20.65 -10.87 -1.67
C PHE A 198 -21.47 -12.13 -1.42
N SER A 199 -21.72 -12.50 -0.18
CA SER A 199 -22.73 -13.53 0.11
C SER A 199 -24.13 -12.92 -0.04
N LEU A 200 -24.89 -13.44 -0.99
CA LEU A 200 -26.15 -12.85 -1.47
C LEU A 200 -27.37 -13.13 -0.59
N ALA A 201 -27.22 -13.99 0.41
CA ALA A 201 -28.36 -14.43 1.23
C ALA A 201 -29.09 -13.29 1.97
N GLY A 202 -28.39 -12.19 2.26
CA GLY A 202 -28.96 -11.08 3.03
C GLY A 202 -29.59 -9.94 2.22
N VAL A 203 -29.16 -9.70 0.98
CA VAL A 203 -29.63 -8.56 0.16
C VAL A 203 -31.06 -8.81 -0.33
N SER A 204 -31.39 -10.05 -0.71
CA SER A 204 -32.70 -10.40 -1.26
C SER A 204 -33.84 -10.33 -0.24
N LYS A 205 -33.58 -10.54 1.05
CA LYS A 205 -34.59 -10.59 2.11
C LYS A 205 -35.13 -9.22 2.54
N LYS A 206 -34.36 -8.16 2.41
CA LYS A 206 -34.78 -6.79 2.81
C LYS A 206 -35.64 -6.09 1.77
N ASN A 207 -35.32 -6.27 0.48
CA ASN A 207 -36.16 -5.72 -0.60
C ASN A 207 -37.59 -6.29 -0.60
N ALA A 208 -37.78 -7.52 -0.06
CA ALA A 208 -39.08 -8.15 0.07
C ALA A 208 -39.92 -7.70 1.29
N LEU A 209 -39.31 -7.06 2.29
CA LEU A 209 -39.96 -6.75 3.58
C LEU A 209 -40.20 -5.25 3.85
N GLY A 210 -39.85 -4.35 2.93
CA GLY A 210 -40.22 -2.91 3.01
C GLY A 210 -39.74 -2.18 4.29
N ARG A 211 -38.76 -2.70 5.01
CA ARG A 211 -38.31 -2.12 6.28
C ARG A 211 -37.20 -1.07 6.08
N ALA A 212 -37.47 0.11 6.64
CA ALA A 212 -36.54 1.25 6.66
C ALA A 212 -35.20 0.93 7.34
N HIS A 213 -34.15 1.40 6.69
CA HIS A 213 -32.83 1.85 7.18
C HIS A 213 -32.28 1.23 8.50
N GLY A 214 -31.78 0.04 8.46
CA GLY A 214 -30.85 -0.50 9.45
C GLY A 214 -29.78 -1.31 8.74
N PHE A 215 -28.50 -1.07 9.05
CA PHE A 215 -27.34 -1.75 8.48
C PHE A 215 -27.17 -3.22 8.94
N ALA A 216 -28.11 -3.74 9.73
CA ALA A 216 -28.14 -5.12 10.18
C ALA A 216 -28.52 -6.09 9.05
N CYS A 217 -27.72 -6.15 8.00
CA CYS A 217 -27.88 -7.11 6.93
C CYS A 217 -26.99 -8.32 7.19
N GLU A 218 -27.55 -9.55 7.04
CA GLU A 218 -26.80 -10.82 7.05
C GLU A 218 -25.72 -10.92 5.93
N THR A 219 -25.53 -9.85 5.14
CA THR A 219 -24.38 -9.66 4.25
C THR A 219 -23.10 -9.30 5.01
N GLN A 220 -23.12 -9.41 6.34
CA GLN A 220 -21.96 -9.27 7.20
C GLN A 220 -20.87 -10.27 6.78
N GLY A 221 -19.88 -9.81 6.05
CA GLY A 221 -18.79 -10.67 5.61
C GLY A 221 -17.89 -10.07 4.56
N THR A 222 -18.24 -8.93 3.97
CA THR A 222 -17.33 -8.26 3.05
C THR A 222 -16.84 -6.94 3.63
N LEU A 223 -15.55 -6.73 3.53
CA LEU A 223 -14.89 -5.53 4.05
C LEU A 223 -15.37 -4.22 3.38
N PHE A 224 -16.09 -4.31 2.26
CA PHE A 224 -16.80 -3.16 1.67
C PHE A 224 -17.86 -2.61 2.64
N PHE A 225 -18.61 -3.46 3.34
CA PHE A 225 -19.62 -2.99 4.30
C PHE A 225 -19.00 -2.39 5.57
N ASP A 226 -17.75 -2.74 5.90
CA ASP A 226 -17.01 -2.02 6.93
C ASP A 226 -16.71 -0.58 6.48
N VAL A 227 -16.33 -0.38 5.22
CA VAL A 227 -16.19 0.99 4.63
C VAL A 227 -17.52 1.74 4.67
N VAL A 228 -18.62 1.10 4.29
CA VAL A 228 -19.99 1.67 4.33
C VAL A 228 -20.36 2.13 5.74
N ARG A 229 -20.09 1.32 6.77
CA ARG A 229 -20.34 1.69 8.19
C ARG A 229 -19.54 2.94 8.60
N ILE A 230 -18.28 3.04 8.17
CA ILE A 230 -17.44 4.19 8.47
C ILE A 230 -17.95 5.44 7.74
N ILE A 231 -18.30 5.32 6.44
CA ILE A 231 -18.89 6.43 5.67
C ILE A 231 -20.20 6.90 6.32
N ALA A 232 -21.07 5.99 6.72
CA ALA A 232 -22.34 6.32 7.39
C ALA A 232 -22.13 7.05 8.72
N ALA A 233 -21.18 6.60 9.55
CA ALA A 233 -20.91 7.14 10.87
C ALA A 233 -20.16 8.48 10.83
N ARG A 234 -19.19 8.65 9.92
CA ARG A 234 -18.31 9.83 9.85
C ARG A 234 -18.71 10.86 8.79
N ARG A 235 -19.47 10.44 7.77
CA ARG A 235 -19.98 11.30 6.70
C ARG A 235 -18.91 12.23 6.09
N PRO A 236 -17.78 11.69 5.59
CA PRO A 236 -16.76 12.52 4.96
C PRO A 236 -17.35 13.31 3.78
N ALA A 237 -16.75 14.44 3.42
CA ALA A 237 -17.18 15.22 2.27
C ALA A 237 -16.97 14.47 0.95
N ILE A 238 -15.87 13.70 0.88
CA ILE A 238 -15.45 12.95 -0.30
C ILE A 238 -14.98 11.56 0.13
N PHE A 239 -15.23 10.56 -0.69
CA PHE A 239 -14.51 9.29 -0.59
C PHE A 239 -13.84 8.94 -1.93
N VAL A 240 -12.74 8.18 -1.84
CA VAL A 240 -12.06 7.58 -2.99
C VAL A 240 -11.87 6.09 -2.72
N LEU A 241 -12.59 5.26 -3.45
CA LEU A 241 -12.54 3.81 -3.32
C LEU A 241 -11.82 3.22 -4.53
N GLU A 242 -10.84 2.36 -4.30
CA GLU A 242 -10.08 1.68 -5.35
C GLU A 242 -10.31 0.18 -5.31
N ASN A 243 -10.38 -0.43 -6.49
CA ASN A 243 -10.42 -1.89 -6.63
C ASN A 243 -9.86 -2.34 -7.99
N VAL A 244 -9.78 -3.65 -8.20
CA VAL A 244 -9.44 -4.21 -9.51
C VAL A 244 -10.54 -3.95 -10.52
N LYS A 245 -10.21 -3.73 -11.81
CA LYS A 245 -11.17 -3.52 -12.91
C LYS A 245 -12.26 -4.58 -12.96
N ASN A 246 -11.90 -5.84 -12.66
CA ASN A 246 -12.84 -6.97 -12.72
C ASN A 246 -13.99 -6.87 -11.70
N LEU A 247 -13.96 -5.94 -10.75
CA LEU A 247 -15.09 -5.66 -9.86
C LEU A 247 -16.37 -5.35 -10.65
N LYS A 248 -16.26 -4.67 -11.80
CA LYS A 248 -17.41 -4.34 -12.66
C LYS A 248 -18.13 -5.57 -13.21
N SER A 249 -17.40 -6.61 -13.57
CA SER A 249 -17.95 -7.84 -14.17
C SER A 249 -18.18 -8.95 -13.13
N HIS A 250 -17.73 -8.76 -11.90
CA HIS A 250 -17.88 -9.75 -10.84
C HIS A 250 -19.35 -10.12 -10.62
N ASP A 251 -19.63 -11.42 -10.56
CA ASP A 251 -20.99 -11.96 -10.43
C ASP A 251 -21.98 -11.35 -11.46
N LYS A 252 -21.58 -11.33 -12.73
CA LYS A 252 -22.37 -10.75 -13.84
C LYS A 252 -22.77 -9.28 -13.60
N GLY A 253 -21.89 -8.51 -12.94
CA GLY A 253 -22.08 -7.10 -12.62
C GLY A 253 -22.97 -6.84 -11.39
N ARG A 254 -23.44 -7.87 -10.71
CA ARG A 254 -24.33 -7.71 -9.55
C ARG A 254 -23.61 -7.06 -8.36
N THR A 255 -22.39 -7.50 -8.08
CA THR A 255 -21.55 -6.90 -7.04
C THR A 255 -21.40 -5.40 -7.22
N PHE A 256 -21.08 -4.96 -8.43
CA PHE A 256 -20.89 -3.54 -8.73
C PHE A 256 -22.19 -2.74 -8.56
N ARG A 257 -23.32 -3.27 -9.01
CA ARG A 257 -24.63 -2.62 -8.81
C ARG A 257 -24.97 -2.43 -7.35
N ILE A 258 -24.70 -3.44 -6.49
CA ILE A 258 -24.93 -3.33 -5.04
C ILE A 258 -24.05 -2.23 -4.45
N ILE A 259 -22.77 -2.15 -4.83
CA ILE A 259 -21.86 -1.09 -4.38
C ILE A 259 -22.43 0.28 -4.74
N MET A 260 -22.76 0.51 -6.01
CA MET A 260 -23.27 1.80 -6.49
C MET A 260 -24.56 2.19 -5.80
N GLN A 261 -25.51 1.27 -5.67
CA GLN A 261 -26.79 1.49 -4.98
C GLN A 261 -26.56 1.83 -3.49
N THR A 262 -25.66 1.10 -2.81
CA THR A 262 -25.37 1.37 -1.39
C THR A 262 -24.78 2.76 -1.18
N LEU A 263 -23.88 3.19 -2.06
CA LEU A 263 -23.25 4.52 -1.99
C LEU A 263 -24.28 5.63 -2.28
N ASP A 264 -25.20 5.41 -3.20
CA ASP A 264 -26.32 6.31 -3.49
C ASP A 264 -27.27 6.45 -2.28
N GLU A 265 -27.66 5.32 -1.66
CA GLU A 265 -28.49 5.27 -0.46
C GLU A 265 -27.82 5.99 0.75
N LEU A 266 -26.50 6.03 0.83
CA LEU A 266 -25.75 6.80 1.81
C LEU A 266 -25.79 8.32 1.57
N GLY A 267 -26.35 8.77 0.45
CA GLY A 267 -26.45 10.16 0.06
C GLY A 267 -25.21 10.71 -0.62
N TYR A 268 -24.47 9.86 -1.32
CA TYR A 268 -23.31 10.27 -2.13
C TYR A 268 -23.62 10.18 -3.61
N GLU A 269 -23.04 11.09 -4.37
CA GLU A 269 -23.00 11.05 -5.81
C GLU A 269 -21.63 10.59 -6.28
N VAL A 270 -21.62 9.46 -7.02
CA VAL A 270 -20.39 8.88 -7.55
C VAL A 270 -20.13 9.46 -8.93
N SER A 271 -18.93 10.02 -9.14
CA SER A 271 -18.55 10.58 -10.44
C SER A 271 -18.63 9.56 -11.56
N ASP A 272 -19.10 10.01 -12.71
CA ASP A 272 -19.22 9.20 -13.93
C ASP A 272 -20.05 7.90 -13.74
N ALA A 273 -21.05 7.93 -12.84
CA ALA A 273 -21.86 6.78 -12.50
C ALA A 273 -22.57 6.17 -13.72
N ASP A 274 -23.05 7.00 -14.63
CA ASP A 274 -23.80 6.61 -15.84
C ASP A 274 -22.91 6.00 -16.93
N HIS A 275 -21.61 6.13 -16.81
CA HIS A 275 -20.68 5.61 -17.80
C HIS A 275 -20.37 4.13 -17.56
N SER A 276 -20.41 3.37 -18.65
CA SER A 276 -20.10 1.94 -18.65
C SER A 276 -19.41 1.54 -19.96
N GLY A 277 -18.94 0.31 -20.09
CA GLY A 277 -18.30 -0.17 -21.31
C GLY A 277 -16.76 -0.06 -21.30
N ALA A 278 -16.17 -0.01 -22.50
CA ALA A 278 -14.71 -0.06 -22.67
C ALA A 278 -14.03 1.25 -22.23
N ASP A 279 -14.69 2.38 -22.49
CA ASP A 279 -14.14 3.74 -22.23
C ASP A 279 -14.68 4.33 -20.91
N ASP A 280 -14.93 3.48 -19.93
CA ASP A 280 -15.39 3.91 -18.61
C ASP A 280 -14.33 4.76 -17.90
N PRO A 281 -14.58 6.06 -17.63
CA PRO A 281 -13.61 6.95 -17.01
C PRO A 281 -13.13 6.50 -15.63
N LYS A 282 -13.95 5.69 -14.94
CA LYS A 282 -13.60 5.12 -13.64
C LYS A 282 -12.48 4.08 -13.72
N VAL A 283 -12.14 3.58 -14.92
CA VAL A 283 -11.06 2.60 -15.11
C VAL A 283 -9.80 3.32 -15.55
N ILE A 284 -8.84 3.39 -14.65
CA ILE A 284 -7.56 4.06 -14.87
C ILE A 284 -6.45 3.00 -15.03
N ASP A 285 -5.65 3.15 -16.08
CA ASP A 285 -4.50 2.27 -16.30
C ASP A 285 -3.19 2.97 -15.90
N GLY A 286 -2.44 2.34 -15.03
CA GLY A 286 -1.13 2.82 -14.57
C GLY A 286 -0.10 2.99 -15.69
N ARG A 287 -0.27 2.35 -16.86
CA ARG A 287 0.64 2.48 -18.00
C ARG A 287 0.77 3.90 -18.56
N HIS A 288 -0.19 4.77 -18.24
CA HIS A 288 -0.11 6.19 -18.62
C HIS A 288 0.94 6.96 -17.80
N PHE A 289 1.30 6.45 -16.63
CA PHE A 289 2.23 7.08 -15.69
C PHE A 289 3.55 6.31 -15.55
N LEU A 290 3.48 4.99 -15.60
CA LEU A 290 4.61 4.08 -15.37
C LEU A 290 4.61 2.97 -16.44
N PRO A 291 5.73 2.30 -16.70
CA PRO A 291 5.80 1.20 -17.67
C PRO A 291 5.18 -0.10 -17.09
N GLN A 292 3.98 0.01 -16.52
CA GLN A 292 3.22 -1.12 -15.98
C GLN A 292 1.74 -1.02 -16.38
N HIS A 293 1.24 -2.06 -17.04
CA HIS A 293 -0.18 -2.24 -17.28
C HIS A 293 -0.87 -2.67 -15.99
N ARG A 294 -1.60 -1.72 -15.36
CA ARG A 294 -2.31 -1.93 -14.10
C ARG A 294 -3.63 -1.17 -14.12
N GLU A 295 -4.67 -1.83 -14.59
CA GLU A 295 -6.01 -1.25 -14.61
C GLU A 295 -6.67 -1.34 -13.23
N ARG A 296 -7.20 -0.22 -12.77
CA ARG A 296 -7.95 -0.10 -11.52
C ARG A 296 -9.24 0.67 -11.75
N ILE A 297 -10.30 0.22 -11.08
CA ILE A 297 -11.51 1.03 -10.98
C ILE A 297 -11.38 1.95 -9.77
N VAL A 298 -11.67 3.23 -9.97
CA VAL A 298 -11.68 4.27 -8.94
C VAL A 298 -13.07 4.87 -8.88
N LEU A 299 -13.67 4.85 -7.69
CA LEU A 299 -14.96 5.46 -7.41
C LEU A 299 -14.72 6.70 -6.55
N VAL A 300 -15.00 7.88 -7.08
CA VAL A 300 -14.95 9.13 -6.33
C VAL A 300 -16.37 9.55 -6.03
N GLY A 301 -16.73 9.59 -4.76
CA GLY A 301 -18.07 9.98 -4.32
C GLY A 301 -18.04 11.28 -3.53
N PHE A 302 -18.99 12.13 -3.83
CA PHE A 302 -19.19 13.43 -3.19
C PHE A 302 -20.47 13.40 -2.37
N ARG A 303 -20.42 13.90 -1.14
CA ARG A 303 -21.60 14.01 -0.31
C ARG A 303 -22.59 15.01 -0.93
N ARG A 304 -23.80 14.54 -1.23
CA ARG A 304 -24.76 15.23 -2.09
C ARG A 304 -25.22 16.60 -1.52
N ASP A 305 -25.37 16.67 -0.18
CA ASP A 305 -25.78 17.90 0.50
C ASP A 305 -24.75 19.03 0.43
N LEU A 306 -23.50 18.74 0.04
CA LEU A 306 -22.43 19.74 -0.11
C LEU A 306 -22.29 20.27 -1.53
N GLN A 307 -22.94 19.65 -2.52
CA GLN A 307 -22.92 20.07 -3.94
C GLN A 307 -21.50 20.26 -4.51
N LEU A 308 -20.56 19.38 -4.12
CA LEU A 308 -19.13 19.46 -4.50
C LEU A 308 -18.82 18.73 -5.82
N HIS A 309 -19.78 18.03 -6.40
CA HIS A 309 -19.57 17.16 -7.57
C HIS A 309 -19.62 17.91 -8.90
N ASP A 310 -20.17 19.14 -8.92
CA ASP A 310 -20.39 19.89 -10.14
C ASP A 310 -19.09 20.13 -10.91
N GLY A 311 -19.08 19.67 -12.17
CA GLY A 311 -17.94 19.81 -13.08
C GLY A 311 -16.79 18.81 -12.84
N PHE A 312 -16.90 17.90 -11.87
CA PHE A 312 -15.89 16.87 -11.69
C PHE A 312 -16.17 15.63 -12.55
N THR A 313 -15.17 15.20 -13.31
CA THR A 313 -15.18 13.92 -14.06
C THR A 313 -13.80 13.29 -14.08
N LEU A 314 -13.73 11.98 -13.93
CA LEU A 314 -12.48 11.22 -14.06
C LEU A 314 -11.93 11.20 -15.49
N ARG A 315 -12.71 11.62 -16.52
CA ARG A 315 -12.20 11.82 -17.89
C ARG A 315 -11.06 12.84 -17.93
N ASP A 316 -11.11 13.80 -17.04
CA ASP A 316 -10.13 14.88 -16.97
C ASP A 316 -8.74 14.42 -16.51
N ILE A 317 -8.62 13.21 -15.97
CA ILE A 317 -7.32 12.66 -15.58
C ILE A 317 -6.34 12.58 -16.76
N SER A 318 -6.88 12.41 -17.97
CA SER A 318 -6.05 12.40 -19.19
C SER A 318 -5.30 13.71 -19.44
N LYS A 319 -5.80 14.84 -18.93
CA LYS A 319 -5.15 16.16 -19.00
C LYS A 319 -3.87 16.20 -18.13
N PHE A 320 -3.75 15.31 -17.18
CA PHE A 320 -2.63 15.21 -16.23
C PHE A 320 -1.67 14.06 -16.55
N TYR A 321 -1.86 13.35 -17.68
CA TYR A 321 -0.90 12.35 -18.08
C TYR A 321 0.45 13.01 -18.39
N PRO A 322 1.56 12.47 -17.87
CA PRO A 322 2.87 13.02 -18.16
C PRO A 322 3.18 12.93 -19.67
N THR A 323 3.78 13.97 -20.20
CA THR A 323 4.24 14.00 -21.61
C THR A 323 5.33 12.97 -21.87
N ALA A 324 6.14 12.67 -20.86
CA ALA A 324 7.13 11.60 -20.86
C ALA A 324 7.03 10.82 -19.55
N ARG A 325 6.84 9.51 -19.66
CA ARG A 325 6.91 8.58 -18.54
C ARG A 325 8.29 7.91 -18.50
N PRO A 326 8.76 7.44 -17.34
CA PRO A 326 9.98 6.63 -17.30
C PRO A 326 9.81 5.37 -18.15
N THR A 327 10.90 4.93 -18.78
CA THR A 327 10.93 3.64 -19.46
C THR A 327 11.07 2.50 -18.44
N PHE A 328 10.81 1.27 -18.88
CA PHE A 328 11.02 0.12 -18.00
C PHE A 328 12.50 -0.01 -17.59
N GLY A 329 13.42 0.31 -18.50
CA GLY A 329 14.85 0.30 -18.24
C GLY A 329 15.28 1.30 -17.16
N ASP A 330 14.68 2.50 -17.14
CA ASP A 330 15.00 3.55 -16.16
C ASP A 330 14.66 3.16 -14.71
N LEU A 331 13.74 2.22 -14.54
CA LEU A 331 13.32 1.75 -13.20
C LEU A 331 14.18 0.60 -12.66
N LEU A 332 15.06 0.04 -13.48
CA LEU A 332 15.89 -1.09 -13.08
C LEU A 332 17.13 -0.64 -12.31
N GLU A 333 17.45 -1.36 -11.25
CA GLU A 333 18.72 -1.20 -10.56
C GLU A 333 19.88 -1.54 -11.51
N PRO A 334 20.95 -0.72 -11.59
CA PRO A 334 22.08 -0.94 -12.50
C PRO A 334 22.85 -2.22 -12.15
N THR A 335 22.91 -2.57 -10.87
CA THR A 335 23.59 -3.77 -10.38
C THR A 335 22.65 -4.61 -9.56
N VAL A 336 22.51 -5.88 -9.90
CA VAL A 336 21.61 -6.82 -9.25
C VAL A 336 22.33 -8.13 -8.94
N ASP A 337 22.11 -8.67 -7.74
CA ASP A 337 22.65 -9.94 -7.30
C ASP A 337 22.28 -11.07 -8.28
N ALA A 338 23.27 -11.92 -8.61
CA ALA A 338 23.11 -13.05 -9.52
C ALA A 338 22.01 -14.05 -9.08
N LYS A 339 21.66 -14.09 -7.80
CA LYS A 339 20.53 -14.93 -7.29
C LYS A 339 19.18 -14.61 -7.93
N PHE A 340 19.00 -13.42 -8.52
CA PHE A 340 17.79 -13.03 -9.23
C PHE A 340 17.76 -13.53 -10.69
N ILE A 341 18.88 -14.02 -11.23
CA ILE A 341 18.92 -14.65 -12.55
C ILE A 341 18.29 -16.05 -12.43
N LEU A 342 17.37 -16.37 -13.32
CA LEU A 342 16.74 -17.69 -13.32
C LEU A 342 17.78 -18.80 -13.52
N THR A 343 17.67 -19.88 -12.75
CA THR A 343 18.51 -21.07 -12.98
C THR A 343 18.20 -21.71 -14.33
N PRO A 344 19.15 -22.41 -14.97
CA PRO A 344 18.92 -23.08 -16.25
C PRO A 344 17.67 -24.00 -16.20
N VAL A 345 17.53 -24.76 -15.14
CA VAL A 345 16.41 -25.71 -14.94
C VAL A 345 15.08 -24.95 -14.84
N LEU A 346 15.02 -23.89 -14.04
CA LEU A 346 13.79 -23.13 -13.86
C LEU A 346 13.41 -22.40 -15.17
N TRP A 347 14.36 -21.80 -15.87
CA TRP A 347 14.07 -21.13 -17.14
C TRP A 347 13.58 -22.11 -18.21
N LYS A 348 14.23 -23.27 -18.37
CA LYS A 348 13.79 -24.31 -19.28
C LYS A 348 12.37 -24.80 -18.97
N TYR A 349 12.06 -25.02 -17.69
CA TYR A 349 10.72 -25.39 -17.23
C TYR A 349 9.67 -24.33 -17.61
N LEU A 350 9.90 -23.05 -17.28
CA LEU A 350 8.96 -21.96 -17.57
C LEU A 350 8.73 -21.80 -19.07
N TYR A 351 9.77 -21.93 -19.86
CA TYR A 351 9.69 -21.85 -21.33
C TYR A 351 8.79 -22.95 -21.92
N HIS A 352 9.03 -24.21 -21.55
CA HIS A 352 8.22 -25.34 -22.04
C HIS A 352 6.80 -25.29 -21.50
N TYR A 353 6.62 -24.93 -20.24
CA TYR A 353 5.31 -24.76 -19.62
C TYR A 353 4.47 -23.72 -20.36
N ALA A 354 5.04 -22.55 -20.65
CA ALA A 354 4.35 -21.50 -21.39
C ALA A 354 3.94 -21.94 -22.80
N ARG A 355 4.84 -22.60 -23.54
CA ARG A 355 4.55 -23.13 -24.88
C ARG A 355 3.46 -24.20 -24.88
N LYS A 356 3.50 -25.13 -23.93
CA LYS A 356 2.47 -26.15 -23.75
C LYS A 356 1.08 -25.52 -23.56
N HIS A 357 0.96 -24.55 -22.67
CA HIS A 357 -0.32 -23.90 -22.40
C HIS A 357 -0.79 -23.02 -23.55
N GLN A 358 0.12 -22.34 -24.25
CA GLN A 358 -0.19 -21.59 -25.46
C GLN A 358 -0.74 -22.51 -26.57
N ALA A 359 -0.16 -23.69 -26.76
CA ALA A 359 -0.65 -24.66 -27.74
C ALA A 359 -2.06 -25.20 -27.39
N LEU A 360 -2.43 -25.20 -26.10
CA LEU A 360 -3.76 -25.57 -25.61
C LEU A 360 -4.76 -24.41 -25.65
N GLY A 361 -4.37 -23.23 -26.16
CA GLY A 361 -5.20 -22.05 -26.21
C GLY A 361 -5.42 -21.40 -24.85
N ASN A 362 -4.64 -21.75 -23.83
CA ASN A 362 -4.75 -21.21 -22.46
C ASN A 362 -3.38 -20.80 -21.89
N GLY A 363 -3.40 -20.21 -20.71
CA GLY A 363 -2.20 -19.78 -20.01
C GLY A 363 -1.76 -18.36 -20.36
N PHE A 364 -1.09 -17.73 -19.41
CA PHE A 364 -0.63 -16.34 -19.50
C PHE A 364 0.81 -16.21 -20.03
N GLY A 365 1.50 -17.34 -20.24
CA GLY A 365 2.92 -17.37 -20.56
C GLY A 365 3.78 -16.77 -19.44
N TYR A 366 5.03 -16.48 -19.74
CA TYR A 366 5.91 -15.69 -18.91
C TYR A 366 5.93 -14.24 -19.41
N GLY A 367 5.98 -13.27 -18.46
CA GLY A 367 5.98 -11.84 -18.79
C GLY A 367 7.40 -11.32 -19.03
N LEU A 368 7.99 -11.62 -20.19
CA LEU A 368 9.33 -11.14 -20.53
C LEU A 368 9.26 -9.70 -21.05
N VAL A 369 10.01 -8.78 -20.43
CA VAL A 369 10.03 -7.34 -20.74
C VAL A 369 11.44 -6.95 -21.17
N ASP A 370 11.56 -6.36 -22.36
CA ASP A 370 12.84 -5.85 -22.88
C ASP A 370 13.11 -4.44 -22.31
N PRO A 371 14.13 -4.26 -21.43
CA PRO A 371 14.45 -2.96 -20.85
C PRO A 371 15.04 -1.97 -21.86
N ARG A 372 15.49 -2.42 -23.02
CA ARG A 372 16.08 -1.57 -24.08
C ARG A 372 15.00 -0.96 -24.99
N ASN A 373 13.80 -1.53 -24.97
CA ASN A 373 12.68 -0.98 -25.73
C ASN A 373 11.93 0.05 -24.87
N PRO A 374 11.95 1.34 -25.20
CA PRO A 374 11.29 2.38 -24.42
C PRO A 374 9.76 2.24 -24.37
N GLN A 375 9.17 1.49 -25.30
CA GLN A 375 7.73 1.22 -25.32
C GLN A 375 7.34 0.00 -24.48
N SER A 376 8.29 -0.71 -23.90
CA SER A 376 8.01 -1.89 -23.08
C SER A 376 7.15 -1.53 -21.88
N VAL A 377 6.12 -2.37 -21.65
CA VAL A 377 5.20 -2.26 -20.51
C VAL A 377 5.12 -3.63 -19.82
N ALA A 378 5.45 -3.64 -18.55
CA ALA A 378 5.32 -4.84 -17.72
C ALA A 378 3.85 -5.13 -17.41
N ARG A 379 3.53 -6.39 -17.11
CA ARG A 379 2.23 -6.80 -16.55
C ARG A 379 2.07 -6.25 -15.13
N THR A 380 0.84 -6.31 -14.60
CA THR A 380 0.58 -6.06 -13.18
C THR A 380 1.39 -7.01 -12.31
N LEU A 381 2.16 -6.47 -11.37
CA LEU A 381 2.87 -7.25 -10.36
C LEU A 381 1.86 -7.90 -9.42
N SER A 382 1.89 -9.22 -9.31
CA SER A 382 1.00 -9.94 -8.38
C SER A 382 1.62 -10.06 -6.99
N ALA A 383 0.76 -10.32 -5.99
CA ALA A 383 1.21 -10.59 -4.62
C ALA A 383 2.07 -11.87 -4.50
N ARG A 384 2.01 -12.76 -5.50
CA ARG A 384 2.78 -14.01 -5.56
C ARG A 384 4.08 -13.90 -6.34
N TYR A 385 4.42 -12.73 -6.84
CA TYR A 385 5.61 -12.50 -7.67
C TYR A 385 6.88 -13.15 -7.12
N TYR A 386 7.09 -13.09 -5.82
CA TYR A 386 8.25 -13.70 -5.16
C TYR A 386 8.26 -15.25 -5.19
N LYS A 387 7.11 -15.88 -5.45
CA LYS A 387 6.95 -17.35 -5.55
C LYS A 387 6.88 -17.81 -7.01
N ASP A 388 6.13 -17.10 -7.82
CA ASP A 388 5.72 -17.52 -9.16
C ASP A 388 6.69 -17.00 -10.22
N GLY A 389 7.88 -17.18 -10.24
CA GLY A 389 8.97 -16.77 -11.13
C GLY A 389 8.68 -16.47 -12.61
N ALA A 390 7.42 -16.45 -13.02
CA ALA A 390 7.01 -16.30 -14.41
C ALA A 390 6.36 -14.93 -14.76
N GLU A 391 6.02 -14.10 -13.77
CA GLU A 391 5.11 -12.97 -14.03
C GLU A 391 5.75 -11.77 -14.70
N ILE A 392 6.86 -11.28 -14.19
CA ILE A 392 7.64 -10.20 -14.80
C ILE A 392 9.09 -10.61 -14.80
N LEU A 393 9.61 -10.86 -15.98
CA LEU A 393 10.99 -11.23 -16.19
C LEU A 393 11.67 -10.16 -17.02
N VAL A 394 12.83 -9.69 -16.57
CA VAL A 394 13.66 -8.75 -17.33
C VAL A 394 14.43 -9.53 -18.39
N ASP A 395 14.24 -9.13 -19.64
CA ASP A 395 14.96 -9.69 -20.79
C ASP A 395 16.43 -9.26 -20.75
N ARG A 396 17.33 -10.22 -20.82
CA ARG A 396 18.77 -10.04 -20.87
C ARG A 396 19.36 -10.42 -22.23
N GLY A 397 18.50 -10.49 -23.25
CA GLY A 397 18.90 -10.82 -24.63
C GLY A 397 18.86 -12.32 -24.91
N TRP A 398 18.00 -13.09 -24.22
CA TRP A 398 17.74 -14.45 -24.58
C TRP A 398 17.20 -14.55 -26.02
N ASP A 399 17.81 -15.39 -26.84
CA ASP A 399 17.42 -15.52 -28.23
C ASP A 399 16.15 -16.38 -28.36
N ARG A 400 15.03 -15.73 -28.64
CA ARG A 400 13.71 -16.35 -28.69
C ARG A 400 13.39 -17.08 -30.00
N PRO A 401 13.86 -16.60 -31.18
CA PRO A 401 13.44 -17.20 -32.45
C PRO A 401 13.88 -18.64 -32.65
N LEU A 402 14.96 -19.04 -32.01
CA LEU A 402 15.64 -20.28 -32.30
C LEU A 402 15.26 -21.45 -31.38
N GLY A 403 14.35 -21.24 -30.42
CA GLY A 403 13.67 -22.32 -29.69
C GLY A 403 14.55 -23.15 -28.76
N GLU A 404 14.33 -24.47 -28.75
CA GLU A 404 14.94 -25.39 -27.80
C GLU A 404 16.45 -25.54 -27.96
N GLN A 405 16.99 -25.34 -29.15
CA GLN A 405 18.42 -25.50 -29.47
C GLN A 405 19.31 -24.56 -28.62
N HIS A 406 18.75 -23.46 -28.13
CA HIS A 406 19.50 -22.48 -27.34
C HIS A 406 19.65 -22.81 -25.86
N PHE A 407 18.97 -23.86 -25.37
CA PHE A 407 19.16 -24.27 -23.97
C PHE A 407 20.52 -24.93 -23.74
N ASP A 408 21.13 -25.49 -24.78
CA ASP A 408 22.46 -26.12 -24.71
C ASP A 408 23.60 -25.16 -25.08
N ASP A 409 23.28 -23.94 -25.58
CA ASP A 409 24.27 -22.91 -25.88
C ASP A 409 24.72 -22.18 -24.59
N THR A 410 26.01 -22.34 -24.26
CA THR A 410 26.62 -21.73 -23.08
C THR A 410 26.52 -20.21 -23.07
N GLN A 411 26.68 -19.53 -24.23
CA GLN A 411 26.61 -18.09 -24.33
C GLN A 411 25.18 -17.57 -24.12
N ASN A 412 24.21 -18.29 -24.65
CA ASN A 412 22.81 -17.94 -24.45
C ASN A 412 22.38 -18.21 -23.00
N GLN A 413 22.93 -19.21 -22.33
CA GLN A 413 22.70 -19.46 -20.89
C GLN A 413 23.12 -18.27 -20.01
N LEU A 414 24.09 -17.45 -20.40
CA LEU A 414 24.45 -16.23 -19.68
C LEU A 414 23.40 -15.13 -19.81
N ARG A 415 22.51 -15.22 -20.81
CA ARG A 415 21.44 -14.26 -21.11
C ARG A 415 20.09 -14.67 -20.52
N ARG A 416 20.05 -15.68 -19.65
CA ARG A 416 18.81 -16.09 -18.97
C ARG A 416 18.13 -14.87 -18.33
N PRO A 417 16.79 -14.79 -18.42
CA PRO A 417 16.04 -13.71 -17.76
C PRO A 417 16.31 -13.62 -16.27
N ARG A 418 16.11 -12.44 -15.71
CA ARG A 418 16.11 -12.20 -14.26
C ARG A 418 14.74 -11.73 -13.76
N ARG A 419 14.52 -11.87 -12.47
CA ARG A 419 13.39 -11.26 -11.76
C ARG A 419 13.66 -9.79 -11.47
#